data_8dbf5f968e57bdb814cf90e2e9c8042b
#
_entry.id   8dbf5f968e57bdb814cf90e2e9c8042b
#
_cell.length_a   1.000
_cell.length_b   1.000
_cell.length_c   1.000
_cell.angle_alpha   90.00
_cell.angle_beta   90.00
_cell.angle_gamma   90.00
#
_symmetry.space_group_name_H-M   'P 1'
#
loop_
_entity.id
_entity.type
_entity.pdbx_description
1 polymer ?
#
loop_
_entity_poly.entity_id
_entity_poly.type
_entity_poly.pdbx_seq_one_letter_code
_entity_poly.pdbx_strand_id
1 'polypeptide(L)'
;MTPEVERARDQSRVFLLAARRCNEFRPLPSGYLQFLFVPSLVLYGFAIEVGFKALALHASGAAPRGHDLEVLFRALPGRLQAQITADTSATYPGSEPYFDRDLAMVADVFEVWRYIHEQHPVDTDLGFLQRLARAVEEGLAAMT
;
A
#
# COMPACT_ATOMS: atom_id res chain seq x y z
N MET A 1 -20.68 0.41 -10.00
CA MET A 1 -19.89 0.36 -8.77
C MET A 1 -20.81 0.59 -7.59
N THR A 2 -20.69 -0.21 -6.54
CA THR A 2 -21.52 -0.06 -5.35
C THR A 2 -21.04 1.08 -4.46
N PRO A 3 -21.92 1.67 -3.63
CA PRO A 3 -21.49 2.72 -2.68
C PRO A 3 -20.42 2.25 -1.70
N GLU A 4 -20.41 0.97 -1.34
CA GLU A 4 -19.38 0.41 -0.48
C GLU A 4 -18.00 0.42 -1.16
N VAL A 5 -17.94 0.02 -2.42
CA VAL A 5 -16.71 0.05 -3.22
C VAL A 5 -16.21 1.49 -3.39
N GLU A 6 -17.12 2.43 -3.65
CA GLU A 6 -16.76 3.85 -3.77
C GLU A 6 -16.15 4.39 -2.47
N ARG A 7 -16.77 4.09 -1.33
CA ARG A 7 -16.23 4.52 -0.03
C ARG A 7 -14.85 3.92 0.24
N ALA A 8 -14.65 2.63 -0.05
CA ALA A 8 -13.36 1.98 0.15
C ALA A 8 -12.28 2.56 -0.77
N ARG A 9 -12.62 2.80 -2.04
CA ARG A 9 -11.73 3.46 -2.98
C ARG A 9 -11.31 4.85 -2.49
N ASP A 10 -12.28 5.64 -2.08
CA ASP A 10 -12.02 7.02 -1.65
C ASP A 10 -11.21 7.05 -0.35
N GLN A 11 -11.47 6.12 0.56
CA GLN A 11 -10.67 5.97 1.78
C GLN A 11 -9.22 5.62 1.44
N SER A 12 -8.98 4.66 0.54
CA SER A 12 -7.63 4.32 0.09
C SER A 12 -6.91 5.55 -0.46
N ARG A 13 -7.57 6.32 -1.31
CA ARG A 13 -7.00 7.54 -1.91
C ARG A 13 -6.63 8.59 -0.86
N VAL A 14 -7.49 8.82 0.11
CA VAL A 14 -7.24 9.80 1.18
C VAL A 14 -6.04 9.39 2.02
N PHE A 15 -5.95 8.12 2.41
CA PHE A 15 -4.79 7.62 3.15
C PHE A 15 -3.50 7.64 2.34
N LEU A 16 -3.59 7.38 1.03
CA LEU A 16 -2.43 7.48 0.16
C LEU A 16 -1.93 8.93 0.04
N LEU A 17 -2.84 9.90 -0.07
CA LEU A 17 -2.50 11.31 -0.05
C LEU A 17 -1.81 11.70 1.25
N ALA A 18 -2.32 11.25 2.38
CA ALA A 18 -1.74 11.51 3.70
C ALA A 18 -0.34 10.87 3.81
N ALA A 19 -0.16 9.64 3.32
CA ALA A 19 1.15 8.97 3.30
C ALA A 19 2.17 9.77 2.49
N ARG A 20 1.79 10.26 1.32
CA ARG A 20 2.67 11.08 0.47
C ARG A 20 3.05 12.38 1.14
N ARG A 21 2.12 13.04 1.85
CA ARG A 21 2.42 14.25 2.62
C ARG A 21 3.36 13.99 3.77
N CYS A 22 3.23 12.87 4.48
CA CYS A 22 4.17 12.47 5.52
C CYS A 22 5.58 12.21 4.96
N ASN A 23 5.68 11.93 3.67
CA ASN A 23 6.95 11.64 3.01
C ASN A 23 7.66 12.88 2.46
N GLU A 24 7.11 14.06 2.67
CA GLU A 24 7.74 15.33 2.31
C GLU A 24 8.77 15.73 3.35
N PHE A 25 9.95 16.16 2.88
CA PHE A 25 10.97 16.75 3.74
C PHE A 25 10.65 18.22 3.96
N ARG A 26 10.43 18.62 5.21
CA ARG A 26 10.10 20.01 5.55
C ARG A 26 11.19 20.63 6.43
N PRO A 27 11.77 21.79 6.04
CA PRO A 27 12.74 22.46 6.88
C PRO A 27 12.09 23.00 8.17
N LEU A 28 12.80 22.83 9.29
CA LEU A 28 12.40 23.38 10.59
C LEU A 28 13.19 24.65 10.89
N PRO A 29 12.69 25.54 11.78
CA PRO A 29 13.45 26.73 12.21
C PRO A 29 14.82 26.41 12.80
N SER A 30 14.99 25.21 13.36
CA SER A 30 16.27 24.72 13.90
C SER A 30 17.32 24.42 12.83
N GLY A 31 16.96 24.41 11.54
CA GLY A 31 17.84 24.01 10.44
C GLY A 31 17.79 22.51 10.11
N TYR A 32 17.07 21.71 10.91
CA TYR A 32 16.86 20.28 10.61
C TYR A 32 15.71 20.12 9.62
N LEU A 33 15.68 18.96 8.91
CA LEU A 33 14.58 18.56 8.06
C LEU A 33 13.63 17.65 8.83
N GLN A 34 12.33 17.92 8.75
CA GLN A 34 11.29 17.02 9.27
C GLN A 34 10.98 15.94 8.22
N PHE A 35 11.01 14.69 8.64
CA PHE A 35 10.58 13.56 7.84
C PHE A 35 9.77 12.59 8.72
N LEU A 36 8.50 12.42 8.41
CA LEU A 36 7.59 11.60 9.20
C LEU A 36 7.58 10.16 8.66
N PHE A 37 8.71 9.45 8.84
CA PHE A 37 8.96 8.14 8.24
C PHE A 37 7.99 7.07 8.74
N VAL A 38 7.89 6.87 10.06
CA VAL A 38 7.02 5.84 10.63
C VAL A 38 5.55 6.07 10.29
N PRO A 39 4.98 7.27 10.48
CA PRO A 39 3.62 7.54 10.02
C PRO A 39 3.42 7.28 8.52
N SER A 40 4.40 7.60 7.67
CA SER A 40 4.29 7.35 6.24
C SER A 40 4.15 5.86 5.93
N LEU A 41 4.94 5.00 6.60
CA LEU A 41 4.86 3.54 6.43
C LEU A 41 3.49 2.99 6.82
N VAL A 42 2.97 3.42 7.97
CA VAL A 42 1.65 3.00 8.46
C VAL A 42 0.56 3.40 7.47
N LEU A 43 0.61 4.64 6.97
CA LEU A 43 -0.40 5.16 6.06
C LEU A 43 -0.32 4.52 4.67
N TYR A 44 0.88 4.26 4.14
CA TYR A 44 1.03 3.47 2.91
C TYR A 44 0.46 2.08 3.07
N GLY A 45 0.80 1.39 4.15
CA GLY A 45 0.29 0.04 4.43
C GLY A 45 -1.23 0.03 4.49
N PHE A 46 -1.82 0.98 5.20
CA PHE A 46 -3.29 1.06 5.31
C PHE A 46 -3.95 1.43 3.99
N ALA A 47 -3.39 2.37 3.23
CA ALA A 47 -3.92 2.72 1.91
C ALA A 47 -3.93 1.52 0.96
N ILE A 48 -2.85 0.74 0.94
CA ILE A 48 -2.74 -0.48 0.12
C ILE A 48 -3.76 -1.53 0.58
N GLU A 49 -3.87 -1.76 1.89
CA GLU A 49 -4.84 -2.71 2.46
C GLU A 49 -6.27 -2.38 2.00
N VAL A 50 -6.70 -1.13 2.23
CA VAL A 50 -8.05 -0.69 1.85
C VAL A 50 -8.23 -0.74 0.33
N GLY A 51 -7.18 -0.42 -0.42
CA GLY A 51 -7.19 -0.52 -1.88
C GLY A 51 -7.39 -1.95 -2.37
N PHE A 52 -6.69 -2.93 -1.81
CA PHE A 52 -6.89 -4.34 -2.13
C PHE A 52 -8.31 -4.79 -1.79
N LYS A 53 -8.83 -4.36 -0.65
CA LYS A 53 -10.21 -4.69 -0.26
C LYS A 53 -11.23 -4.08 -1.22
N ALA A 54 -11.02 -2.84 -1.66
CA ALA A 54 -11.90 -2.21 -2.66
C ALA A 54 -11.89 -2.96 -4.00
N LEU A 55 -10.70 -3.35 -4.46
CA LEU A 55 -10.56 -4.15 -5.69
C LEU A 55 -11.24 -5.51 -5.57
N ALA A 56 -11.08 -6.19 -4.43
CA ALA A 56 -11.73 -7.47 -4.18
C ALA A 56 -13.27 -7.33 -4.14
N LEU A 57 -13.78 -6.34 -3.43
CA LEU A 57 -15.22 -6.05 -3.38
C LEU A 57 -15.78 -5.78 -4.77
N HIS A 58 -15.08 -4.99 -5.57
CA HIS A 58 -15.53 -4.68 -6.93
C HIS A 58 -15.51 -5.92 -7.84
N ALA A 59 -14.51 -6.76 -7.71
CA ALA A 59 -14.33 -7.93 -8.57
C ALA A 59 -15.24 -9.10 -8.21
N SER A 60 -15.52 -9.33 -6.92
CA SER A 60 -16.21 -10.53 -6.44
C SER A 60 -17.34 -10.29 -5.44
N GLY A 61 -17.57 -9.04 -5.05
CA GLY A 61 -18.61 -8.70 -4.08
C GLY A 61 -18.23 -8.96 -2.62
N ALA A 62 -17.02 -9.43 -2.35
CA ALA A 62 -16.53 -9.71 -1.00
C ALA A 62 -15.04 -9.38 -0.89
N ALA A 63 -14.62 -8.97 0.30
CA ALA A 63 -13.21 -8.75 0.59
C ALA A 63 -12.80 -9.60 1.80
N PRO A 64 -11.59 -10.18 1.79
CA PRO A 64 -11.07 -10.90 2.95
C PRO A 64 -10.87 -9.94 4.12
N ARG A 65 -10.94 -10.47 5.32
CA ARG A 65 -10.63 -9.74 6.56
C ARG A 65 -9.13 -9.77 6.81
N GLY A 66 -8.68 -8.90 7.70
CA GLY A 66 -7.30 -8.88 8.16
C GLY A 66 -6.48 -7.78 7.53
N HIS A 67 -5.19 -7.76 7.89
CA HIS A 67 -4.25 -6.67 7.59
C HIS A 67 -3.00 -7.16 6.85
N ASP A 68 -2.90 -8.45 6.56
CA ASP A 68 -1.76 -9.02 5.84
C ASP A 68 -1.88 -8.73 4.35
N LEU A 69 -0.97 -7.90 3.83
CA LEU A 69 -1.03 -7.46 2.43
C LEU A 69 -0.84 -8.61 1.44
N GLU A 70 -0.03 -9.62 1.78
CA GLU A 70 0.16 -10.77 0.91
C GLU A 70 -1.13 -11.60 0.79
N VAL A 71 -1.78 -11.87 1.92
CA VAL A 71 -3.07 -12.58 1.94
C VAL A 71 -4.12 -11.83 1.12
N LEU A 72 -4.22 -10.50 1.33
CA LEU A 72 -5.18 -9.67 0.60
C LEU A 72 -4.90 -9.63 -0.90
N PHE A 73 -3.62 -9.52 -1.27
CA PHE A 73 -3.21 -9.55 -2.68
C PHE A 73 -3.55 -10.88 -3.35
N ARG A 74 -3.26 -12.01 -2.67
CA ARG A 74 -3.54 -13.34 -3.22
C ARG A 74 -5.02 -13.63 -3.37
N ALA A 75 -5.89 -12.92 -2.66
CA ALA A 75 -7.33 -13.03 -2.81
C ALA A 75 -7.89 -12.30 -4.04
N LEU A 76 -7.09 -11.45 -4.69
CA LEU A 76 -7.51 -10.77 -5.92
C LEU A 76 -7.58 -11.75 -7.11
N PRO A 77 -8.43 -11.49 -8.12
CA PRO A 77 -8.39 -12.24 -9.36
C PRO A 77 -6.99 -12.23 -10.00
N GLY A 78 -6.63 -13.33 -10.65
CA GLY A 78 -5.29 -13.49 -11.25
C GLY A 78 -4.90 -12.36 -12.19
N ARG A 79 -5.83 -11.83 -12.98
CA ARG A 79 -5.58 -10.70 -13.88
C ARG A 79 -5.17 -9.43 -13.13
N LEU A 80 -5.78 -9.17 -11.97
CA LEU A 80 -5.43 -8.02 -11.13
C LEU A 80 -4.09 -8.23 -10.45
N GLN A 81 -3.80 -9.44 -9.99
CA GLN A 81 -2.48 -9.76 -9.44
C GLN A 81 -1.38 -9.51 -10.48
N ALA A 82 -1.58 -10.00 -11.71
CA ALA A 82 -0.62 -9.81 -12.80
C ALA A 82 -0.44 -8.33 -13.15
N GLN A 83 -1.53 -7.58 -13.22
CA GLN A 83 -1.50 -6.15 -13.55
C GLN A 83 -0.77 -5.34 -12.47
N ILE A 84 -1.10 -5.59 -11.21
CA ILE A 84 -0.45 -4.89 -10.07
C ILE A 84 1.03 -5.24 -10.01
N THR A 85 1.39 -6.50 -10.23
CA THR A 85 2.80 -6.92 -10.25
C THR A 85 3.56 -6.19 -11.37
N ALA A 86 3.01 -6.15 -12.57
CA ALA A 86 3.63 -5.46 -13.71
C ALA A 86 3.75 -3.95 -13.46
N ASP A 87 2.70 -3.30 -12.99
CA ASP A 87 2.69 -1.85 -12.74
C ASP A 87 3.64 -1.46 -11.62
N THR A 88 3.71 -2.26 -10.55
CA THR A 88 4.64 -2.04 -9.44
C THR A 88 6.09 -2.10 -9.92
N SER A 89 6.39 -3.02 -10.82
CA SER A 89 7.75 -3.28 -11.29
C SER A 89 8.18 -2.38 -12.46
N ALA A 90 7.23 -1.74 -13.15
CA ALA A 90 7.48 -0.97 -14.36
C ALA A 90 8.46 0.19 -14.16
N THR A 91 8.45 0.82 -12.98
CA THR A 91 9.31 1.97 -12.67
C THR A 91 10.65 1.56 -12.03
N TYR A 92 10.86 0.29 -11.81
CA TYR A 92 12.13 -0.24 -11.28
C TYR A 92 12.53 -1.48 -12.09
N PRO A 93 13.18 -1.28 -13.26
CA PRO A 93 13.53 -2.38 -14.16
C PRO A 93 14.31 -3.50 -13.47
N GLY A 94 13.95 -4.73 -13.75
CA GLY A 94 14.57 -5.91 -13.15
C GLY A 94 14.00 -6.35 -11.80
N SER A 95 13.00 -5.61 -11.24
CA SER A 95 12.43 -5.91 -9.94
C SER A 95 11.30 -6.95 -9.97
N GLU A 96 10.70 -7.23 -11.13
CA GLU A 96 9.54 -8.09 -11.24
C GLU A 96 9.76 -9.50 -10.65
N PRO A 97 10.90 -10.19 -10.88
CA PRO A 97 11.16 -11.49 -10.27
C PRO A 97 11.19 -11.48 -8.74
N TYR A 98 11.37 -10.32 -8.13
CA TYR A 98 11.45 -10.16 -6.67
C TYR A 98 10.15 -9.67 -6.03
N PHE A 99 9.08 -9.50 -6.82
CA PHE A 99 7.82 -8.96 -6.33
C PHE A 99 7.26 -9.75 -5.14
N ASP A 100 7.23 -11.08 -5.23
CA ASP A 100 6.69 -11.92 -4.17
C ASP A 100 7.50 -11.81 -2.87
N ARG A 101 8.82 -11.75 -2.98
CA ARG A 101 9.72 -11.53 -1.83
C ARG A 101 9.47 -10.16 -1.20
N ASP A 102 9.38 -9.13 -2.00
CA ASP A 102 9.20 -7.76 -1.52
C ASP A 102 7.81 -7.58 -0.89
N LEU A 103 6.78 -8.21 -1.46
CA LEU A 103 5.45 -8.21 -0.88
C LEU A 103 5.42 -8.93 0.48
N ALA A 104 6.08 -10.08 0.59
CA ALA A 104 6.19 -10.81 1.86
C ALA A 104 6.89 -9.97 2.93
N MET A 105 7.90 -9.20 2.56
CA MET A 105 8.64 -8.32 3.48
C MET A 105 7.74 -7.23 4.08
N VAL A 106 6.78 -6.70 3.33
CA VAL A 106 5.91 -5.60 3.79
C VAL A 106 4.51 -6.08 4.20
N ALA A 107 4.28 -7.40 4.19
CA ALA A 107 2.95 -7.97 4.38
C ALA A 107 2.25 -7.51 5.67
N ASP A 108 3.00 -7.32 6.75
CA ASP A 108 2.50 -6.94 8.07
C ASP A 108 2.81 -5.48 8.44
N VAL A 109 3.18 -4.65 7.47
CA VAL A 109 3.67 -3.28 7.71
C VAL A 109 2.72 -2.43 8.55
N PHE A 110 1.40 -2.54 8.30
CA PHE A 110 0.42 -1.76 9.04
C PHE A 110 0.37 -2.14 10.52
N GLU A 111 0.39 -3.44 10.84
CA GLU A 111 0.35 -3.90 12.22
C GLU A 111 1.66 -3.66 12.96
N VAL A 112 2.79 -3.98 12.34
CA VAL A 112 4.12 -3.91 12.96
C VAL A 112 4.52 -2.47 13.21
N TRP A 113 4.47 -1.61 12.20
CA TRP A 113 4.97 -0.23 12.31
C TRP A 113 4.05 0.68 13.12
N ARG A 114 2.76 0.35 13.24
CA ARG A 114 1.84 1.06 14.13
C ARG A 114 2.26 0.95 15.60
N TYR A 115 2.89 -0.16 15.98
CA TYR A 115 3.37 -0.43 17.33
C TYR A 115 4.89 -0.60 17.37
N ILE A 116 5.62 0.15 16.55
CA ILE A 116 7.09 -0.01 16.43
C ILE A 116 7.83 0.19 17.75
N HIS A 117 7.29 0.99 18.67
CA HIS A 117 7.87 1.18 20.00
C HIS A 117 7.89 -0.10 20.85
N GLU A 118 7.10 -1.10 20.49
CA GLU A 118 7.05 -2.41 21.17
C GLU A 118 7.91 -3.47 20.46
N GLN A 119 8.49 -3.13 19.31
CA GLN A 119 9.17 -4.07 18.43
C GLN A 119 10.69 -3.94 18.53
N HIS A 120 11.37 -5.04 18.22
CA HIS A 120 12.80 -5.02 17.89
C HIS A 120 12.97 -4.37 16.50
N PRO A 121 14.22 -3.98 16.11
CA PRO A 121 14.46 -3.47 14.78
C PRO A 121 13.88 -4.41 13.71
N VAL A 122 13.10 -3.84 12.78
CA VAL A 122 12.46 -4.57 11.68
C VAL A 122 12.80 -3.87 10.37
N ASP A 123 12.96 -4.66 9.31
CA ASP A 123 13.21 -4.15 7.99
C ASP A 123 11.91 -3.85 7.26
N THR A 124 11.95 -2.83 6.41
CA THR A 124 10.88 -2.52 5.49
C THR A 124 11.46 -1.87 4.24
N ASP A 125 10.67 -1.83 3.18
CA ASP A 125 11.06 -1.23 1.91
C ASP A 125 10.03 -0.15 1.53
N LEU A 126 10.34 1.10 1.89
CA LEU A 126 9.49 2.24 1.56
C LEU A 126 9.34 2.42 0.04
N GLY A 127 10.42 2.24 -0.72
CA GLY A 127 10.36 2.35 -2.18
C GLY A 127 9.39 1.36 -2.80
N PHE A 128 9.40 0.11 -2.34
CA PHE A 128 8.44 -0.90 -2.78
C PHE A 128 7.01 -0.51 -2.39
N LEU A 129 6.77 -0.07 -1.15
CA LEU A 129 5.45 0.38 -0.71
C LEU A 129 4.92 1.52 -1.58
N GLN A 130 5.76 2.48 -1.94
CA GLN A 130 5.37 3.59 -2.81
C GLN A 130 4.98 3.11 -4.20
N ARG A 131 5.76 2.20 -4.79
CA ARG A 131 5.47 1.64 -6.11
C ARG A 131 4.21 0.77 -6.09
N LEU A 132 4.04 -0.06 -5.06
CA LEU A 132 2.84 -0.88 -4.87
C LEU A 132 1.60 0.00 -4.69
N ALA A 133 1.68 1.03 -3.86
CA ALA A 133 0.57 1.96 -3.63
C ALA A 133 0.14 2.65 -4.92
N ARG A 134 1.09 3.06 -5.76
CA ARG A 134 0.78 3.66 -7.06
C ARG A 134 0.09 2.67 -7.99
N ALA A 135 0.56 1.42 -8.04
CA ALA A 135 -0.07 0.37 -8.85
C ALA A 135 -1.51 0.10 -8.39
N VAL A 136 -1.75 0.07 -7.08
CA VAL A 136 -3.09 -0.07 -6.51
C VAL A 136 -3.97 1.13 -6.88
N GLU A 137 -3.44 2.35 -6.76
CA GLU A 137 -4.16 3.58 -7.16
C GLU A 137 -4.59 3.53 -8.63
N GLU A 138 -3.71 3.08 -9.52
CA GLU A 138 -4.03 2.90 -10.94
C GLU A 138 -5.14 1.85 -11.14
N GLY A 139 -5.07 0.74 -10.41
CA GLY A 139 -6.12 -0.28 -10.43
C GLY A 139 -7.47 0.25 -9.96
N LEU A 140 -7.48 1.07 -8.90
CA LEU A 140 -8.69 1.71 -8.40
C LEU A 140 -9.26 2.72 -9.41
N ALA A 141 -8.41 3.46 -10.08
CA ALA A 141 -8.84 4.42 -11.11
C ALA A 141 -9.45 3.73 -12.33
N ALA A 142 -9.05 2.51 -12.61
CA ALA A 142 -9.56 1.72 -13.74
C ALA A 142 -10.90 1.02 -13.45
N MET A 143 -11.39 1.04 -12.21
CA MET A 143 -12.71 0.46 -11.87
C MET A 143 -13.85 1.26 -12.51
N THR A 144 -14.80 0.55 -13.06
CA THR A 144 -15.97 1.14 -13.72
C THR A 144 -17.29 0.74 -13.08
#